data_896da8ab1af472b9cddf95b6cce3632b
#
_entry.id   896da8ab1af472b9cddf95b6cce3632b
#
_cell.length_a   1.000
_cell.length_b   1.000
_cell.length_c   1.000
_cell.angle_alpha   90.00
_cell.angle_beta   90.00
_cell.angle_gamma   90.00
#
_symmetry.space_group_name_H-M   'P 1'
#
loop_
_entity.id
_entity.type
_entity.pdbx_description
1 polymer ?
#
loop_
_entity_poly.entity_id
_entity_poly.type
_entity_poly.pdbx_seq_one_letter_code
_entity_poly.pdbx_strand_id
1 'polypeptide(L)'
;IVVTSHYGFAYEKPDESSQPVSDVVAGNRLKWEGSKGHFYQVSYPDGRKAYLSKSISQPEAEWRASLKQDVESIIETAYSMMGIPYLWAGTSSKGVDCSGLVRTVLFMHDIIIPRDASQQAYVGEHIDIAPDFSNVKRGDLVFFGRKATAERKEGISHVGIYLGNKQFIHALGDVHVSSMNPADQNYDEFNTKRLLFAVRFLPYINKEKGMNTTNKNPFYQ
;
A
#
# COMPACT_ATOMS: atom_id res chain seq x y z
N ILE A 1 14.74 -11.23 -6.24
CA ILE A 1 14.90 -9.77 -6.47
C ILE A 1 13.56 -9.09 -6.32
N VAL A 2 13.51 -8.00 -5.55
CA VAL A 2 12.33 -7.17 -5.34
C VAL A 2 12.47 -5.88 -6.14
N VAL A 3 11.44 -5.50 -6.88
CA VAL A 3 11.35 -4.20 -7.58
C VAL A 3 10.99 -3.13 -6.55
N THR A 4 11.76 -2.07 -6.49
CA THR A 4 11.60 -0.96 -5.52
C THR A 4 11.10 0.33 -6.16
N SER A 5 11.27 0.48 -7.48
CA SER A 5 10.72 1.61 -8.22
C SER A 5 9.23 1.43 -8.50
N HIS A 6 8.47 2.52 -8.56
CA HIS A 6 7.05 2.50 -8.90
C HIS A 6 6.79 1.84 -10.25
N TYR A 7 7.66 2.06 -11.23
CA TYR A 7 7.52 1.53 -12.58
C TYR A 7 8.89 1.36 -13.24
N GLY A 8 9.02 0.36 -14.11
CA GLY A 8 10.22 0.10 -14.90
C GLY A 8 10.03 -1.07 -15.86
N PHE A 9 11.13 -1.53 -16.43
CA PHE A 9 11.14 -2.65 -17.36
C PHE A 9 12.22 -3.67 -17.00
N ALA A 10 11.96 -4.91 -17.34
CA ALA A 10 12.96 -5.97 -17.43
C ALA A 10 13.26 -6.23 -18.91
N TYR A 11 14.53 -6.40 -19.27
CA TYR A 11 15.03 -6.36 -20.63
C TYR A 11 15.58 -7.73 -21.09
N GLU A 12 15.64 -7.98 -22.42
CA GLU A 12 16.24 -9.20 -22.98
C GLU A 12 17.75 -9.30 -22.76
N LYS A 13 18.42 -8.14 -22.71
CA LYS A 13 19.88 -8.03 -22.49
C LYS A 13 20.14 -7.12 -21.29
N PRO A 14 21.35 -7.18 -20.69
CA PRO A 14 21.75 -6.27 -19.60
C PRO A 14 22.05 -4.85 -20.14
N ASP A 15 21.07 -4.28 -20.78
CA ASP A 15 21.10 -2.98 -21.48
C ASP A 15 19.67 -2.43 -21.57
N GLU A 16 19.43 -1.24 -21.03
CA GLU A 16 18.13 -0.57 -21.03
C GLU A 16 17.67 -0.14 -22.43
N SER A 17 18.55 -0.13 -23.42
CA SER A 17 18.20 0.10 -24.82
C SER A 17 17.70 -1.15 -25.56
N SER A 18 17.84 -2.33 -24.95
CA SER A 18 17.37 -3.59 -25.54
C SER A 18 15.85 -3.74 -25.41
N GLN A 19 15.29 -4.74 -26.11
CA GLN A 19 13.86 -5.00 -26.11
C GLN A 19 13.35 -5.32 -24.70
N PRO A 20 12.30 -4.64 -24.19
CA PRO A 20 11.64 -5.03 -22.95
C PRO A 20 10.96 -6.40 -23.05
N VAL A 21 11.18 -7.26 -22.06
CA VAL A 21 10.50 -8.55 -21.91
C VAL A 21 9.15 -8.34 -21.20
N SER A 22 9.14 -7.44 -20.21
CA SER A 22 7.95 -7.09 -19.45
C SER A 22 8.16 -5.75 -18.74
N ASP A 23 7.08 -5.04 -18.46
CA ASP A 23 7.09 -4.01 -17.45
C ASP A 23 7.10 -4.64 -16.04
N VAL A 24 7.55 -3.86 -15.07
CA VAL A 24 7.59 -4.23 -13.66
C VAL A 24 7.13 -3.07 -12.79
N VAL A 25 6.57 -3.38 -11.62
CA VAL A 25 6.09 -2.39 -10.67
C VAL A 25 6.61 -2.69 -9.27
N ALA A 26 6.57 -1.68 -8.39
CA ALA A 26 6.96 -1.81 -7.00
C ALA A 26 6.33 -3.04 -6.34
N GLY A 27 7.16 -3.82 -5.64
CA GLY A 27 6.74 -5.04 -4.97
C GLY A 27 6.76 -6.30 -5.83
N ASN A 28 7.01 -6.21 -7.16
CA ASN A 28 7.22 -7.43 -7.95
C ASN A 28 8.44 -8.19 -7.44
N ARG A 29 8.33 -9.51 -7.36
CA ARG A 29 9.38 -10.43 -6.91
C ARG A 29 9.71 -11.43 -8.00
N LEU A 30 10.96 -11.46 -8.43
CA LEU A 30 11.46 -12.33 -9.48
C LEU A 30 12.60 -13.20 -8.95
N LYS A 31 12.69 -14.43 -9.44
CA LYS A 31 13.76 -15.34 -9.04
C LYS A 31 15.10 -14.82 -9.56
N TRP A 32 16.07 -14.71 -8.67
CA TRP A 32 17.44 -14.31 -8.99
C TRP A 32 18.22 -15.50 -9.55
N GLU A 33 18.73 -15.37 -10.78
CA GLU A 33 19.54 -16.38 -11.45
C GLU A 33 21.03 -15.99 -11.51
N GLY A 34 21.37 -14.70 -11.36
CA GLY A 34 22.73 -14.18 -11.41
C GLY A 34 22.80 -12.69 -11.59
N SER A 35 24.00 -12.18 -11.88
CA SER A 35 24.22 -10.75 -12.12
C SER A 35 25.15 -10.52 -13.30
N LYS A 36 24.91 -9.43 -14.06
CA LYS A 36 25.79 -9.00 -15.14
C LYS A 36 25.89 -7.48 -15.14
N GLY A 37 27.03 -6.95 -14.73
CA GLY A 37 27.23 -5.51 -14.57
C GLY A 37 26.22 -4.88 -13.61
N HIS A 38 25.48 -3.88 -14.09
CA HIS A 38 24.46 -3.19 -13.35
C HIS A 38 23.06 -3.83 -13.40
N PHE A 39 22.98 -5.12 -13.77
CA PHE A 39 21.73 -5.85 -13.89
C PHE A 39 21.74 -7.13 -13.05
N TYR A 40 20.57 -7.47 -12.53
CA TYR A 40 20.25 -8.82 -12.07
C TYR A 40 19.67 -9.62 -13.22
N GLN A 41 20.15 -10.86 -13.41
CA GLN A 41 19.49 -11.84 -14.27
C GLN A 41 18.37 -12.49 -13.47
N VAL A 42 17.16 -12.45 -13.99
CA VAL A 42 15.96 -12.94 -13.33
C VAL A 42 15.18 -13.89 -14.22
N SER A 43 14.35 -14.74 -13.60
CA SER A 43 13.40 -15.59 -14.31
C SER A 43 11.98 -15.38 -13.82
N TYR A 44 11.04 -15.49 -14.75
CA TYR A 44 9.60 -15.43 -14.53
C TYR A 44 9.03 -16.85 -14.28
N PRO A 45 7.85 -16.96 -13.64
CA PRO A 45 7.18 -18.24 -13.42
C PRO A 45 6.88 -19.02 -14.71
N ASP A 46 6.71 -18.32 -15.83
CA ASP A 46 6.49 -18.92 -17.16
C ASP A 46 7.79 -19.39 -17.88
N GLY A 47 8.94 -19.24 -17.20
CA GLY A 47 10.25 -19.65 -17.72
C GLY A 47 10.98 -18.59 -18.53
N ARG A 48 10.38 -17.45 -18.86
CA ARG A 48 11.09 -16.33 -19.49
C ARG A 48 12.23 -15.86 -18.60
N LYS A 49 13.30 -15.42 -19.23
CA LYS A 49 14.45 -14.79 -18.54
C LYS A 49 14.56 -13.34 -18.96
N ALA A 50 15.02 -12.50 -18.05
CA ALA A 50 15.22 -11.07 -18.30
C ALA A 50 16.36 -10.51 -17.44
N TYR A 51 16.73 -9.27 -17.73
CA TYR A 51 17.66 -8.47 -16.95
C TYR A 51 16.94 -7.28 -16.34
N LEU A 52 17.10 -7.13 -15.02
CA LEU A 52 16.47 -6.09 -14.24
C LEU A 52 17.54 -5.16 -13.67
N SER A 53 17.41 -3.85 -13.92
CA SER A 53 18.39 -2.86 -13.46
C SER A 53 18.47 -2.82 -11.93
N LYS A 54 19.69 -2.77 -11.41
CA LYS A 54 19.99 -2.60 -9.97
C LYS A 54 19.54 -1.23 -9.44
N SER A 55 19.29 -0.26 -10.32
CA SER A 55 18.78 1.06 -9.95
C SER A 55 17.33 1.05 -9.51
N ILE A 56 16.56 0.03 -9.92
CA ILE A 56 15.10 -0.08 -9.64
C ILE A 56 14.74 -1.34 -8.85
N SER A 57 15.74 -2.12 -8.43
CA SER A 57 15.51 -3.39 -7.75
C SER A 57 16.68 -3.78 -6.88
N GLN A 58 16.44 -4.66 -5.93
CA GLN A 58 17.48 -5.17 -5.03
C GLN A 58 17.16 -6.59 -4.53
N PRO A 59 18.17 -7.33 -4.01
CA PRO A 59 17.94 -8.59 -3.34
C PRO A 59 16.98 -8.45 -2.18
N GLU A 60 16.10 -9.43 -2.00
CA GLU A 60 15.04 -9.38 -0.99
C GLU A 60 15.57 -9.21 0.44
N ALA A 61 16.70 -9.83 0.77
CA ALA A 61 17.32 -9.69 2.09
C ALA A 61 17.81 -8.26 2.34
N GLU A 62 18.39 -7.62 1.32
CA GLU A 62 18.85 -6.23 1.38
C GLU A 62 17.65 -5.28 1.46
N TRP A 63 16.61 -5.54 0.67
CA TRP A 63 15.36 -4.79 0.71
C TRP A 63 14.76 -4.79 2.13
N ARG A 64 14.58 -5.97 2.75
CA ARG A 64 14.06 -6.05 4.11
C ARG A 64 14.95 -5.34 5.14
N ALA A 65 16.25 -5.44 5.01
CA ALA A 65 17.20 -4.79 5.92
C ALA A 65 17.17 -3.26 5.80
N SER A 66 16.80 -2.73 4.63
CA SER A 66 16.71 -1.28 4.39
C SER A 66 15.38 -0.65 4.80
N LEU A 67 14.34 -1.46 5.07
CA LEU A 67 13.01 -0.95 5.35
C LEU A 67 12.87 -0.36 6.76
N LYS A 68 12.08 0.70 6.81
CA LYS A 68 11.59 1.28 8.06
C LYS A 68 10.09 1.02 8.16
N GLN A 69 9.69 0.39 9.25
CA GLN A 69 8.27 0.13 9.57
C GLN A 69 7.77 1.17 10.59
N ASP A 70 7.98 2.44 10.28
CA ASP A 70 7.51 3.57 11.08
C ASP A 70 6.46 4.39 10.32
N VAL A 71 5.73 5.20 11.07
CA VAL A 71 4.62 6.02 10.55
C VAL A 71 5.08 6.95 9.43
N GLU A 72 6.19 7.66 9.61
CA GLU A 72 6.62 8.69 8.66
C GLU A 72 7.05 8.07 7.33
N SER A 73 7.83 6.99 7.38
CA SER A 73 8.24 6.27 6.15
C SER A 73 7.04 5.71 5.37
N ILE A 74 6.02 5.19 6.07
CA ILE A 74 4.77 4.71 5.45
C ILE A 74 4.02 5.86 4.79
N ILE A 75 3.94 7.02 5.44
CA ILE A 75 3.27 8.20 4.91
C ILE A 75 4.04 8.79 3.73
N GLU A 76 5.37 8.83 3.78
CA GLU A 76 6.22 9.24 2.64
C GLU A 76 5.94 8.35 1.41
N THR A 77 5.84 7.04 1.62
CA THR A 77 5.47 6.10 0.55
C THR A 77 4.05 6.37 0.04
N ALA A 78 3.09 6.67 0.92
CA ALA A 78 1.74 7.04 0.50
C ALA A 78 1.72 8.33 -0.34
N TYR A 79 2.48 9.36 0.07
CA TYR A 79 2.63 10.59 -0.73
C TYR A 79 3.30 10.34 -2.09
N SER A 80 4.25 9.42 -2.19
CA SER A 80 4.87 9.08 -3.47
C SER A 80 3.90 8.46 -4.47
N MET A 81 2.72 7.99 -4.00
CA MET A 81 1.63 7.46 -4.81
C MET A 81 0.63 8.53 -5.28
N MET A 82 0.80 9.81 -4.92
CA MET A 82 -0.12 10.89 -5.32
C MET A 82 -0.30 10.94 -6.83
N GLY A 83 -1.55 11.17 -7.28
CA GLY A 83 -1.92 11.25 -8.69
C GLY A 83 -2.02 9.91 -9.43
N ILE A 84 -1.72 8.78 -8.79
CA ILE A 84 -1.95 7.46 -9.40
C ILE A 84 -3.46 7.27 -9.57
N PRO A 85 -3.92 6.87 -10.79
CA PRO A 85 -5.34 6.76 -11.08
C PRO A 85 -6.03 5.68 -10.25
N TYR A 86 -7.29 5.94 -9.90
CA TYR A 86 -8.15 4.93 -9.31
C TYR A 86 -8.43 3.82 -10.33
N LEU A 87 -8.17 2.60 -9.92
CA LEU A 87 -8.53 1.40 -10.68
C LEU A 87 -9.23 0.42 -9.75
N TRP A 88 -10.48 0.09 -10.04
CA TRP A 88 -11.20 -0.94 -9.27
C TRP A 88 -10.39 -2.25 -9.21
N ALA A 89 -10.24 -2.80 -8.01
CA ALA A 89 -9.39 -3.96 -7.72
C ALA A 89 -7.88 -3.76 -7.98
N GLY A 90 -7.43 -2.54 -8.30
CA GLY A 90 -6.01 -2.22 -8.50
C GLY A 90 -5.18 -2.32 -7.21
N THR A 91 -3.98 -2.89 -7.32
CA THR A 91 -3.02 -3.07 -6.22
C THR A 91 -1.59 -2.85 -6.69
N SER A 92 -1.36 -1.92 -7.59
CA SER A 92 -0.03 -1.61 -8.09
C SER A 92 0.14 -0.12 -8.31
N SER A 93 1.38 0.34 -8.45
CA SER A 93 1.71 1.73 -8.79
C SER A 93 1.23 2.19 -10.17
N LYS A 94 0.53 1.35 -10.93
CA LYS A 94 -0.16 1.71 -12.21
C LYS A 94 -1.62 2.09 -12.00
N GLY A 95 -2.21 1.69 -10.91
CA GLY A 95 -3.57 1.97 -10.52
C GLY A 95 -3.94 1.23 -9.24
N VAL A 96 -4.67 1.90 -8.37
CA VAL A 96 -5.09 1.38 -7.06
C VAL A 96 -6.55 1.73 -6.79
N ASP A 97 -7.26 0.86 -6.05
CA ASP A 97 -8.45 1.29 -5.32
C ASP A 97 -8.10 1.72 -3.89
N CYS A 98 -9.06 2.09 -3.07
CA CYS A 98 -8.82 2.61 -1.73
C CYS A 98 -8.03 1.64 -0.83
N SER A 99 -8.45 0.39 -0.75
CA SER A 99 -7.76 -0.66 0.03
C SER A 99 -6.50 -1.18 -0.67
N GLY A 100 -6.46 -1.11 -2.00
CA GLY A 100 -5.27 -1.39 -2.79
C GLY A 100 -4.15 -0.39 -2.59
N LEU A 101 -4.46 0.91 -2.41
CA LEU A 101 -3.49 1.92 -2.00
C LEU A 101 -2.86 1.53 -0.66
N VAL A 102 -3.69 1.30 0.37
CA VAL A 102 -3.21 0.90 1.70
C VAL A 102 -2.32 -0.34 1.60
N ARG A 103 -2.79 -1.37 0.88
CA ARG A 103 -2.04 -2.61 0.70
C ARG A 103 -0.71 -2.39 -0.03
N THR A 104 -0.68 -1.60 -1.10
CA THR A 104 0.53 -1.32 -1.88
C THR A 104 1.55 -0.56 -1.05
N VAL A 105 1.11 0.49 -0.36
CA VAL A 105 1.97 1.28 0.54
C VAL A 105 2.56 0.38 1.63
N LEU A 106 1.75 -0.41 2.32
CA LEU A 106 2.21 -1.28 3.40
C LEU A 106 3.12 -2.41 2.90
N PHE A 107 2.84 -2.97 1.71
CA PHE A 107 3.70 -3.99 1.12
C PHE A 107 5.11 -3.48 0.83
N MET A 108 5.26 -2.20 0.46
CA MET A 108 6.58 -1.57 0.27
C MET A 108 7.37 -1.45 1.59
N HIS A 109 6.74 -1.66 2.73
CA HIS A 109 7.33 -1.74 4.07
C HIS A 109 7.34 -3.17 4.64
N ASP A 110 7.22 -4.20 3.77
CA ASP A 110 7.14 -5.62 4.15
C ASP A 110 5.97 -5.91 5.11
N ILE A 111 4.86 -5.19 4.97
CA ILE A 111 3.65 -5.40 5.77
C ILE A 111 2.54 -5.90 4.85
N ILE A 112 2.07 -7.12 5.10
CA ILE A 112 0.94 -7.71 4.40
C ILE A 112 -0.33 -7.46 5.21
N ILE A 113 -1.36 -6.95 4.55
CA ILE A 113 -2.69 -6.70 5.10
C ILE A 113 -3.73 -7.35 4.18
N PRO A 114 -4.94 -7.68 4.65
CA PRO A 114 -6.01 -8.20 3.79
C PRO A 114 -6.32 -7.30 2.60
N ARG A 115 -6.96 -7.89 1.55
CA ARG A 115 -7.21 -7.18 0.29
C ARG A 115 -8.27 -6.10 0.42
N ASP A 116 -9.39 -6.41 1.03
CA ASP A 116 -10.57 -5.55 1.00
C ASP A 116 -10.65 -4.64 2.23
N ALA A 117 -11.16 -3.42 2.07
CA ALA A 117 -11.34 -2.46 3.16
C ALA A 117 -12.16 -3.07 4.32
N SER A 118 -13.20 -3.86 3.99
CA SER A 118 -14.01 -4.55 4.99
C SER A 118 -13.24 -5.59 5.82
N GLN A 119 -12.17 -6.16 5.26
CA GLN A 119 -11.28 -7.08 5.98
C GLN A 119 -10.17 -6.31 6.72
N GLN A 120 -9.63 -5.24 6.12
CA GLN A 120 -8.64 -4.35 6.74
C GLN A 120 -9.17 -3.69 8.02
N ALA A 121 -10.46 -3.47 8.11
CA ALA A 121 -11.13 -2.91 9.26
C ALA A 121 -11.08 -3.78 10.54
N TYR A 122 -10.73 -5.06 10.41
CA TYR A 122 -10.67 -6.00 11.53
C TYR A 122 -9.26 -6.43 11.93
N VAL A 123 -8.23 -5.73 11.43
CA VAL A 123 -6.84 -6.00 11.83
C VAL A 123 -6.31 -4.85 12.68
N GLY A 124 -5.72 -5.17 13.82
CA GLY A 124 -5.21 -4.19 14.77
C GLY A 124 -6.25 -3.68 15.77
N GLU A 125 -5.98 -2.54 16.37
CA GLU A 125 -6.81 -1.91 17.40
C GLU A 125 -7.91 -1.05 16.81
N HIS A 126 -9.16 -1.36 17.11
CA HIS A 126 -10.31 -0.52 16.76
C HIS A 126 -10.35 0.75 17.62
N ILE A 127 -10.60 1.90 16.98
CA ILE A 127 -10.64 3.21 17.63
C ILE A 127 -11.94 3.93 17.27
N ASP A 128 -12.84 4.06 18.25
CA ASP A 128 -13.98 4.97 18.14
C ASP A 128 -13.47 6.40 18.13
N ILE A 129 -13.68 7.12 17.02
CA ILE A 129 -13.10 8.43 16.80
C ILE A 129 -13.78 9.47 17.72
N ALA A 130 -13.01 10.11 18.59
CA ALA A 130 -13.49 11.22 19.39
C ALA A 130 -13.88 12.41 18.48
N PRO A 131 -14.90 13.24 18.86
CA PRO A 131 -15.36 14.36 18.03
C PRO A 131 -14.26 15.35 17.64
N ASP A 132 -13.25 15.51 18.48
CA ASP A 132 -12.09 16.38 18.25
C ASP A 132 -10.92 15.68 17.55
N PHE A 133 -11.03 14.36 17.27
CA PHE A 133 -9.98 13.50 16.70
C PHE A 133 -8.74 13.33 17.60
N SER A 134 -8.81 13.66 18.88
CA SER A 134 -7.67 13.63 19.80
C SER A 134 -7.06 12.24 20.00
N ASN A 135 -7.84 11.17 19.77
CA ASN A 135 -7.41 9.78 19.93
C ASN A 135 -6.96 9.09 18.64
N VAL A 136 -7.13 9.73 17.49
CA VAL A 136 -6.65 9.22 16.19
C VAL A 136 -5.23 9.72 15.96
N LYS A 137 -4.32 8.79 15.66
CA LYS A 137 -2.91 9.11 15.43
C LYS A 137 -2.56 9.04 13.95
N ARG A 138 -1.61 9.87 13.56
CA ARG A 138 -0.99 9.84 12.24
C ARG A 138 -0.56 8.40 11.90
N GLY A 139 -0.92 7.91 10.71
CA GLY A 139 -0.69 6.54 10.26
C GLY A 139 -1.83 5.55 10.57
N ASP A 140 -2.81 5.91 11.40
CA ASP A 140 -4.00 5.06 11.59
C ASP A 140 -4.78 4.96 10.26
N LEU A 141 -5.47 3.85 10.03
CA LEU A 141 -6.41 3.71 8.91
C LEU A 141 -7.76 4.26 9.33
N VAL A 142 -8.36 5.12 8.50
CA VAL A 142 -9.71 5.65 8.70
C VAL A 142 -10.69 4.98 7.75
N PHE A 143 -11.82 4.52 8.28
CA PHE A 143 -12.81 3.75 7.53
C PHE A 143 -14.10 4.54 7.36
N PHE A 144 -14.68 4.40 6.16
CA PHE A 144 -15.88 5.10 5.76
C PHE A 144 -16.91 4.12 5.19
N GLY A 145 -18.18 4.45 5.40
CA GLY A 145 -19.24 3.58 4.90
C GLY A 145 -20.61 3.94 5.43
N ARG A 146 -21.45 2.94 5.55
CA ARG A 146 -22.80 3.08 6.08
C ARG A 146 -22.81 2.71 7.55
N LYS A 147 -23.28 3.62 8.40
CA LYS A 147 -23.47 3.35 9.83
C LYS A 147 -24.51 2.25 10.05
N ALA A 148 -24.37 1.50 11.13
CA ALA A 148 -25.36 0.53 11.55
C ALA A 148 -26.69 1.23 11.88
N THR A 149 -27.80 0.53 11.59
CA THR A 149 -29.15 0.90 11.99
C THR A 149 -29.81 -0.30 12.67
N ALA A 150 -31.02 -0.12 13.22
CA ALA A 150 -31.78 -1.23 13.78
C ALA A 150 -32.01 -2.37 12.77
N GLU A 151 -32.06 -2.06 11.47
CA GLU A 151 -32.40 -3.00 10.39
C GLU A 151 -31.21 -3.48 9.59
N ARG A 152 -30.05 -2.81 9.69
CA ARG A 152 -28.88 -3.10 8.85
C ARG A 152 -27.58 -2.97 9.63
N LYS A 153 -26.69 -3.95 9.48
CA LYS A 153 -25.32 -3.88 9.98
C LYS A 153 -24.53 -2.76 9.30
N GLU A 154 -23.51 -2.29 9.99
CA GLU A 154 -22.49 -1.42 9.42
C GLU A 154 -21.91 -2.01 8.13
N GLY A 155 -21.65 -1.15 7.15
CA GLY A 155 -21.08 -1.54 5.88
C GLY A 155 -19.88 -0.68 5.51
N ILE A 156 -18.70 -1.26 5.54
CA ILE A 156 -17.45 -0.59 5.19
C ILE A 156 -17.30 -0.61 3.67
N SER A 157 -17.00 0.53 3.08
CA SER A 157 -16.90 0.68 1.62
C SER A 157 -15.70 1.52 1.17
N HIS A 158 -14.95 2.13 2.11
CA HIS A 158 -13.80 2.95 1.79
C HIS A 158 -12.81 3.02 2.95
N VAL A 159 -11.53 3.28 2.65
CA VAL A 159 -10.45 3.40 3.61
C VAL A 159 -9.42 4.44 3.12
N GLY A 160 -8.81 5.14 4.06
CA GLY A 160 -7.66 6.03 3.84
C GLY A 160 -6.65 5.92 4.97
N ILE A 161 -5.48 6.52 4.78
CA ILE A 161 -4.43 6.62 5.80
C ILE A 161 -4.51 8.02 6.43
N TYR A 162 -4.70 8.10 7.73
CA TYR A 162 -4.81 9.37 8.46
C TYR A 162 -3.46 10.08 8.56
N LEU A 163 -3.44 11.36 8.19
CA LEU A 163 -2.23 12.18 8.12
C LEU A 163 -2.06 13.13 9.33
N GLY A 164 -3.04 13.13 10.25
CA GLY A 164 -3.16 14.18 11.27
C GLY A 164 -4.00 15.35 10.80
N ASN A 165 -4.37 16.26 11.72
CA ASN A 165 -5.13 17.48 11.44
C ASN A 165 -6.42 17.25 10.62
N LYS A 166 -7.10 16.14 10.86
CA LYS A 166 -8.31 15.69 10.12
C LYS A 166 -8.07 15.45 8.62
N GLN A 167 -6.83 15.32 8.17
CA GLN A 167 -6.48 14.99 6.78
C GLN A 167 -6.22 13.49 6.63
N PHE A 168 -6.50 12.98 5.44
CA PHE A 168 -6.23 11.59 5.07
C PHE A 168 -5.88 11.48 3.59
N ILE A 169 -5.01 10.54 3.25
CA ILE A 169 -4.68 10.18 1.87
C ILE A 169 -5.45 8.92 1.49
N HIS A 170 -6.07 8.94 0.33
CA HIS A 170 -6.89 7.85 -0.17
C HIS A 170 -6.92 7.81 -1.70
N ALA A 171 -7.49 6.75 -2.28
CA ALA A 171 -7.73 6.65 -3.71
C ALA A 171 -9.24 6.76 -4.00
N LEU A 172 -9.63 7.84 -4.70
CA LEU A 172 -10.99 8.09 -5.20
C LEU A 172 -10.90 9.02 -6.42
N GLY A 173 -11.06 8.46 -7.63
CA GLY A 173 -10.68 9.11 -8.89
C GLY A 173 -9.18 8.96 -9.16
N ASP A 174 -8.37 9.47 -8.27
CA ASP A 174 -6.93 9.25 -8.15
C ASP A 174 -6.50 9.14 -6.68
N VAL A 175 -5.21 9.04 -6.43
CA VAL A 175 -4.64 9.14 -5.07
C VAL A 175 -4.44 10.61 -4.74
N HIS A 176 -5.12 11.09 -3.71
CA HIS A 176 -5.03 12.48 -3.25
C HIS A 176 -5.26 12.60 -1.74
N VAL A 177 -4.98 13.79 -1.21
CA VAL A 177 -5.26 14.15 0.18
C VAL A 177 -6.60 14.89 0.26
N SER A 178 -7.47 14.40 1.15
CA SER A 178 -8.73 15.03 1.53
C SER A 178 -8.73 15.44 3.01
N SER A 179 -9.62 16.34 3.35
CA SER A 179 -9.82 16.79 4.73
C SER A 179 -11.23 16.49 5.24
N MET A 180 -11.32 16.14 6.51
CA MET A 180 -12.58 16.06 7.27
C MET A 180 -12.90 17.35 8.01
N ASN A 181 -12.10 18.41 7.84
CA ASN A 181 -12.34 19.73 8.39
C ASN A 181 -13.08 20.62 7.37
N PRO A 182 -14.33 21.10 7.67
CA PRO A 182 -15.09 21.93 6.74
C PRO A 182 -14.44 23.27 6.36
N ALA A 183 -13.43 23.72 7.11
CA ALA A 183 -12.71 24.96 6.82
C ALA A 183 -11.59 24.80 5.77
N ASP A 184 -11.23 23.57 5.42
CA ASP A 184 -10.13 23.29 4.50
C ASP A 184 -10.62 23.29 3.05
N GLN A 185 -9.76 23.74 2.12
CA GLN A 185 -10.09 23.78 0.69
C GLN A 185 -10.34 22.40 0.07
N ASN A 186 -9.69 21.37 0.60
CA ASN A 186 -9.82 19.98 0.19
C ASN A 186 -10.82 19.19 1.06
N TYR A 187 -11.83 19.87 1.62
CA TYR A 187 -12.86 19.24 2.43
C TYR A 187 -13.66 18.22 1.63
N ASP A 188 -13.67 16.99 2.12
CA ASP A 188 -14.46 15.87 1.56
C ASP A 188 -15.73 15.65 2.41
N GLU A 189 -16.77 16.39 2.09
CA GLU A 189 -18.06 16.27 2.77
C GLU A 189 -18.65 14.86 2.65
N PHE A 190 -18.51 14.22 1.48
CA PHE A 190 -19.08 12.90 1.23
C PHE A 190 -18.48 11.83 2.16
N ASN A 191 -17.16 11.77 2.28
CA ASN A 191 -16.53 10.81 3.17
C ASN A 191 -16.65 11.23 4.64
N THR A 192 -16.59 12.53 4.96
CA THR A 192 -16.78 13.00 6.35
C THR A 192 -18.12 12.55 6.93
N LYS A 193 -19.21 12.64 6.18
CA LYS A 193 -20.55 12.18 6.62
C LYS A 193 -20.63 10.66 6.82
N ARG A 194 -19.74 9.92 6.21
CA ARG A 194 -19.69 8.45 6.23
C ARG A 194 -18.58 7.89 7.11
N LEU A 195 -17.86 8.74 7.83
CA LEU A 195 -16.79 8.30 8.75
C LEU A 195 -17.37 7.36 9.82
N LEU A 196 -16.73 6.23 10.00
CA LEU A 196 -17.14 5.18 10.93
C LEU A 196 -16.18 5.15 12.15
N PHE A 197 -14.95 4.71 11.94
CA PHE A 197 -13.95 4.52 12.99
C PHE A 197 -12.53 4.54 12.37
N ALA A 198 -11.52 4.42 13.22
CA ALA A 198 -10.15 4.22 12.80
C ALA A 198 -9.60 2.88 13.30
N VAL A 199 -8.50 2.43 12.70
CA VAL A 199 -7.76 1.23 13.12
C VAL A 199 -6.28 1.56 13.23
N ARG A 200 -5.67 1.24 14.38
CA ARG A 200 -4.23 1.31 14.61
C ARG A 200 -3.62 -0.06 14.38
N PHE A 201 -2.78 -0.19 13.36
CA PHE A 201 -2.27 -1.49 12.92
C PHE A 201 -0.78 -1.73 13.24
N LEU A 202 0.07 -0.68 13.23
CA LEU A 202 1.52 -0.83 13.35
C LEU A 202 1.99 -1.67 14.57
N PRO A 203 1.44 -1.50 15.78
CA PRO A 203 1.84 -2.30 16.93
C PRO A 203 1.47 -3.79 16.83
N TYR A 204 0.66 -4.17 15.84
CA TYR A 204 0.05 -5.49 15.71
C TYR A 204 0.63 -6.34 14.58
N ILE A 205 1.63 -5.82 13.84
CA ILE A 205 2.34 -6.58 12.80
C ILE A 205 2.92 -7.87 13.39
N ASN A 206 2.72 -9.00 12.72
CA ASN A 206 3.08 -10.35 13.16
C ASN A 206 2.39 -10.83 14.47
N LYS A 207 1.40 -10.11 14.97
CA LYS A 207 0.62 -10.47 16.16
C LYS A 207 -0.83 -10.80 15.81
N GLU A 208 -1.41 -10.06 14.86
CA GLU A 208 -2.79 -10.23 14.43
C GLU A 208 -2.92 -11.12 13.20
N LYS A 209 -4.01 -11.90 13.16
CA LYS A 209 -4.30 -12.76 12.01
C LYS A 209 -4.51 -11.91 10.76
N GLY A 210 -3.84 -12.28 9.68
CA GLY A 210 -3.92 -11.59 8.38
C GLY A 210 -3.02 -10.37 8.25
N MET A 211 -2.23 -10.04 9.27
CA MET A 211 -1.27 -8.94 9.21
C MET A 211 0.12 -9.42 9.62
N ASN A 212 1.00 -9.62 8.63
CA ASN A 212 2.34 -10.15 8.86
C ASN A 212 3.33 -9.65 7.81
N THR A 213 4.60 -9.86 8.08
CA THR A 213 5.70 -9.66 7.13
C THR A 213 5.81 -10.83 6.15
N THR A 214 6.44 -10.63 5.00
CA THR A 214 6.58 -11.69 3.98
C THR A 214 7.31 -12.93 4.53
N ASN A 215 8.30 -12.77 5.42
CA ASN A 215 9.02 -13.88 6.05
C ASN A 215 8.18 -14.65 7.10
N LYS A 216 7.00 -14.17 7.45
CA LYS A 216 6.03 -14.85 8.33
C LYS A 216 4.80 -15.33 7.58
N ASN A 217 4.71 -15.04 6.29
CA ASN A 217 3.57 -15.40 5.46
C ASN A 217 3.90 -16.62 4.58
N PRO A 218 3.13 -17.72 4.67
CA PRO A 218 3.43 -18.95 3.94
C PRO A 218 3.41 -18.82 2.40
N PHE A 219 2.74 -17.77 1.86
CA PHE A 219 2.74 -17.53 0.42
C PHE A 219 4.04 -16.91 -0.12
N TYR A 220 4.95 -16.49 0.76
CA TYR A 220 6.21 -15.83 0.40
C TYR A 220 7.46 -16.59 0.87
N GLN A 221 7.27 -17.80 1.39
CA GLN A 221 8.36 -18.69 1.83
C GLN A 221 8.78 -19.67 0.73
#